data_0d4462e6f14f5bd84ccc1e6c2bbcd567
#
_entry.id   0d4462e6f14f5bd84ccc1e6c2bbcd567
#
_cell.length_a   1.000
_cell.length_b   1.000
_cell.length_c   1.000
_cell.angle_alpha   90.00
_cell.angle_beta   90.00
_cell.angle_gamma   90.00
#
_symmetry.space_group_name_H-M   'P 1'
#
loop_
_entity.id
_entity.type
_entity.pdbx_description
1 polymer ?
#
loop_
_entity_poly.entity_id
_entity_poly.type
_entity_poly.pdbx_seq_one_letter_code
_entity_poly.pdbx_strand_id
1 'polypeptide(L)'
;MVSRSWLAALLAVGHLSSICRAQVDVPSVNNFRRRVFARGKHRPTSLSKDTQGISNECSASVIGDWVYYDGGEVSQVISGLSPQSQWRPSNPTNTTLSIDLTKSWTPEDVEIKETSKSAPKMMRQAIFTDNSSNSFYIWGGFTSYGAKIPDAKLWHFTPDGSGGGQWGTVLPHGNTAFTALTRSQGGAFVSTKDSGFYFGGFADSGSDPNPNGPVPGFLQFNYTATDTAWTNNSDSVPYSDYGTLVGATAHYAPYGPNGLIMIFGGGSHVIGTGQSVDNVGYLSFSTIYFMDPVTKVWYTQQTSGNAPGPRMWHCTVGVQGPNSTYEIFMYGGSNIANKETFDEVYILSLPGFVWQKANYTSAAPRDTQSCVVAGQRQMITFGGVNRMANNANSTLFFNEEDSFRQGVGVFDLTALAWKDAYEPTAAAYDSPDIVKAWYNEG
;
A
#
# COMPACT_ATOMS: atom_id res chain seq x y z
N MET A 1 -14.62 -52.42 2.68
CA MET A 1 -14.10 -51.89 3.97
C MET A 1 -13.32 -50.62 3.65
N VAL A 2 -13.98 -49.50 3.66
CA VAL A 2 -13.37 -48.19 3.44
C VAL A 2 -13.50 -47.45 4.76
N SER A 3 -12.37 -47.02 5.30
CA SER A 3 -12.18 -46.58 6.67
C SER A 3 -12.81 -45.17 6.92
N ARG A 4 -13.38 -45.06 8.11
CA ARG A 4 -14.07 -43.91 8.69
C ARG A 4 -13.09 -42.79 9.17
N SER A 5 -12.23 -42.26 8.33
CA SER A 5 -11.26 -41.24 8.76
C SER A 5 -11.43 -39.86 8.12
N TRP A 6 -12.50 -39.64 7.36
CA TRP A 6 -12.73 -38.35 6.67
C TRP A 6 -13.76 -37.42 7.35
N LEU A 7 -14.42 -37.87 8.43
CA LEU A 7 -15.44 -37.04 9.11
C LEU A 7 -14.87 -36.20 10.27
N ALA A 8 -13.65 -36.43 10.72
CA ALA A 8 -13.07 -35.70 11.83
C ALA A 8 -12.37 -34.38 11.39
N ALA A 9 -11.99 -34.26 10.13
CA ALA A 9 -11.31 -33.06 9.61
C ALA A 9 -12.27 -31.90 9.26
N LEU A 10 -13.54 -32.19 9.02
CA LEU A 10 -14.55 -31.18 8.66
C LEU A 10 -15.16 -30.47 9.88
N LEU A 11 -14.96 -30.96 11.09
CA LEU A 11 -15.47 -30.32 12.31
C LEU A 11 -14.48 -29.34 12.96
N ALA A 12 -13.19 -29.38 12.60
CA ALA A 12 -12.20 -28.45 13.10
C ALA A 12 -12.18 -27.09 12.37
N VAL A 13 -12.61 -27.06 11.11
CA VAL A 13 -12.67 -25.82 10.31
C VAL A 13 -13.91 -24.99 10.64
N GLY A 14 -14.97 -25.62 11.13
CA GLY A 14 -16.23 -24.95 11.52
C GLY A 14 -16.14 -24.12 12.82
N HIS A 15 -15.09 -24.32 13.63
CA HIS A 15 -14.97 -23.64 14.91
C HIS A 15 -14.12 -22.36 14.87
N LEU A 16 -13.34 -22.13 13.82
CA LEU A 16 -12.55 -20.92 13.66
C LEU A 16 -13.36 -19.74 13.05
N SER A 17 -14.44 -20.05 12.33
CA SER A 17 -15.33 -19.01 11.80
C SER A 17 -16.35 -18.48 12.81
N SER A 18 -16.55 -19.16 13.95
CA SER A 18 -17.48 -18.71 15.00
C SER A 18 -16.81 -17.82 16.07
N ILE A 19 -15.50 -17.70 16.07
CA ILE A 19 -14.79 -16.79 17.01
C ILE A 19 -14.90 -15.31 16.59
N CYS A 20 -15.18 -15.02 15.30
CA CYS A 20 -15.49 -13.67 14.83
C CYS A 20 -16.93 -13.19 15.12
N ARG A 21 -17.77 -13.99 15.78
CA ARG A 21 -19.17 -13.64 16.09
C ARG A 21 -19.49 -13.53 17.59
N ALA A 22 -18.51 -13.42 18.44
CA ALA A 22 -18.78 -12.98 19.80
C ALA A 22 -19.17 -11.49 19.72
N GLN A 23 -20.48 -11.25 19.75
CA GLN A 23 -21.07 -9.92 19.93
C GLN A 23 -20.67 -9.46 21.34
N VAL A 24 -19.55 -8.78 21.45
CA VAL A 24 -19.20 -8.04 22.65
C VAL A 24 -19.91 -6.70 22.53
N ASP A 25 -20.74 -6.34 23.51
CA ASP A 25 -21.31 -5.01 23.64
C ASP A 25 -20.17 -3.98 23.64
N VAL A 26 -19.84 -3.49 22.46
CA VAL A 26 -18.92 -2.37 22.29
C VAL A 26 -19.70 -1.13 22.74
N PRO A 27 -19.20 -0.35 23.74
CA PRO A 27 -19.83 0.91 24.08
C PRO A 27 -20.01 1.74 22.81
N SER A 28 -21.21 2.24 22.59
CA SER A 28 -21.57 2.90 21.34
C SER A 28 -20.51 3.95 20.97
N VAL A 29 -20.15 4.00 19.69
CA VAL A 29 -19.17 4.94 19.08
C VAL A 29 -19.44 6.40 19.51
N ASN A 30 -20.70 6.73 19.84
CA ASN A 30 -21.11 8.04 20.34
C ASN A 30 -20.55 8.37 21.74
N ASN A 31 -20.33 7.39 22.62
CA ASN A 31 -19.71 7.63 23.93
C ASN A 31 -18.19 7.82 23.82
N PHE A 32 -17.59 7.23 22.81
CA PHE A 32 -16.16 7.39 22.52
C PHE A 32 -15.87 8.81 21.98
N ARG A 33 -16.68 9.31 21.05
CA ARG A 33 -16.60 10.69 20.54
C ARG A 33 -16.75 11.74 21.65
N ARG A 34 -17.67 11.55 22.61
CA ARG A 34 -17.90 12.51 23.70
C ARG A 34 -16.72 12.65 24.66
N ARG A 35 -15.91 11.63 24.85
CA ARG A 35 -14.73 11.69 25.75
C ARG A 35 -13.49 12.31 25.11
N VAL A 36 -13.31 12.16 23.81
CA VAL A 36 -12.20 12.75 23.05
C VAL A 36 -12.42 14.25 22.80
N PHE A 37 -13.67 14.69 22.61
CA PHE A 37 -14.00 16.09 22.32
C PHE A 37 -14.39 16.95 23.52
N ALA A 38 -14.46 16.40 24.73
CA ALA A 38 -14.95 17.12 25.92
C ALA A 38 -13.89 17.94 26.66
N ARG A 39 -12.64 18.00 26.22
CA ARG A 39 -11.60 18.85 26.80
C ARG A 39 -10.91 19.68 25.72
N GLY A 40 -11.34 20.93 25.62
CA GLY A 40 -10.58 22.01 25.00
C GLY A 40 -11.13 22.50 23.68
N LYS A 41 -11.42 23.79 23.63
CA LYS A 41 -11.70 24.60 22.43
C LYS A 41 -10.44 24.80 21.57
N HIS A 42 -9.70 23.75 21.27
CA HIS A 42 -8.64 23.79 20.26
C HIS A 42 -8.99 22.77 19.19
N ARG A 43 -9.23 23.27 17.98
CA ARG A 43 -9.15 22.42 16.78
C ARG A 43 -7.74 21.82 16.78
N PRO A 44 -7.58 20.49 16.72
CA PRO A 44 -6.29 19.91 16.45
C PRO A 44 -5.92 20.31 15.01
N THR A 45 -4.95 21.16 14.87
CA THR A 45 -4.31 21.47 13.57
C THR A 45 -3.18 20.49 13.28
N SER A 46 -3.07 19.43 14.06
CA SER A 46 -2.14 18.32 13.90
C SER A 46 -2.75 17.10 14.56
N LEU A 47 -2.46 15.90 14.06
CA LEU A 47 -2.59 14.67 14.85
C LEU A 47 -1.96 14.98 16.20
N SER A 48 -2.75 14.98 17.30
CA SER A 48 -2.26 15.47 18.58
C SER A 48 -0.98 14.70 18.95
N LYS A 49 -0.01 15.37 19.59
CA LYS A 49 1.23 14.73 20.08
C LYS A 49 0.99 13.52 21.01
N ASP A 50 -0.25 13.32 21.43
CA ASP A 50 -0.72 12.17 22.21
C ASP A 50 -1.22 11.02 21.35
N THR A 51 -1.27 11.17 20.03
CA THR A 51 -1.51 10.09 19.09
C THR A 51 -0.17 9.53 18.65
N GLN A 52 0.31 8.51 19.33
CA GLN A 52 1.31 7.60 18.77
C GLN A 52 0.59 6.79 17.70
N GLY A 53 0.44 7.42 16.52
CA GLY A 53 -0.38 6.88 15.44
C GLY A 53 0.45 6.05 14.51
N ILE A 54 0.27 4.74 14.56
CA ILE A 54 0.63 3.87 13.46
C ILE A 54 -0.50 4.00 12.44
N SER A 55 -0.28 4.76 11.36
CA SER A 55 -1.14 4.68 10.18
C SER A 55 -0.74 3.44 9.40
N ASN A 56 -1.67 2.55 9.15
CA ASN A 56 -1.44 1.29 8.45
C ASN A 56 -2.35 1.20 7.23
N GLU A 57 -1.82 0.63 6.12
CA GLU A 57 -2.62 0.30 4.95
C GLU A 57 -3.20 1.52 4.18
N CYS A 58 -2.55 2.68 4.27
CA CYS A 58 -2.85 3.84 3.44
C CYS A 58 -2.18 3.74 2.06
N SER A 59 -2.64 4.57 1.12
CA SER A 59 -1.99 4.76 -0.18
C SER A 59 -1.67 6.24 -0.38
N ALA A 60 -0.55 6.54 -1.05
CA ALA A 60 -0.06 7.89 -1.23
C ALA A 60 0.13 8.28 -2.70
N SER A 61 0.01 9.57 -2.97
CA SER A 61 0.21 10.19 -4.29
C SER A 61 0.83 11.58 -4.13
N VAL A 62 1.77 11.92 -5.00
CA VAL A 62 2.30 13.29 -5.11
C VAL A 62 1.57 14.00 -6.24
N ILE A 63 0.99 15.17 -5.94
CA ILE A 63 0.32 16.02 -6.92
C ILE A 63 0.76 17.47 -6.68
N GLY A 64 1.46 18.03 -7.67
CA GLY A 64 2.07 19.36 -7.53
C GLY A 64 3.05 19.39 -6.36
N ASP A 65 2.88 20.37 -5.50
CA ASP A 65 3.74 20.61 -4.34
C ASP A 65 3.31 19.86 -3.07
N TRP A 66 2.38 18.91 -3.19
CA TRP A 66 1.80 18.21 -2.05
C TRP A 66 1.88 16.70 -2.22
N VAL A 67 2.19 16.01 -1.14
CA VAL A 67 1.88 14.59 -1.04
C VAL A 67 0.54 14.43 -0.32
N TYR A 68 -0.34 13.63 -0.92
CA TYR A 68 -1.61 13.21 -0.33
C TYR A 68 -1.52 11.74 0.02
N TYR A 69 -2.03 11.36 1.20
CA TYR A 69 -2.21 9.96 1.55
C TYR A 69 -3.60 9.74 2.14
N ASP A 70 -4.20 8.63 1.75
CA ASP A 70 -5.60 8.37 1.99
C ASP A 70 -5.86 6.93 2.41
N GLY A 71 -6.90 6.75 3.23
CA GLY A 71 -7.28 5.45 3.76
C GLY A 71 -6.42 4.99 4.92
N GLY A 72 -6.50 3.68 5.20
CA GLY A 72 -5.80 3.07 6.31
C GLY A 72 -6.47 3.29 7.67
N GLU A 73 -5.80 2.79 8.69
CA GLU A 73 -6.22 2.88 10.09
C GLU A 73 -5.13 3.48 10.95
N VAL A 74 -5.53 4.27 11.93
CA VAL A 74 -4.62 4.88 12.90
C VAL A 74 -4.82 4.21 14.26
N SER A 75 -3.76 3.67 14.83
CA SER A 75 -3.72 3.24 16.21
C SER A 75 -3.66 4.47 17.12
N GLN A 76 -4.56 4.58 18.08
CA GLN A 76 -4.59 5.69 19.03
C GLN A 76 -4.26 5.18 20.42
N VAL A 77 -3.23 5.75 21.03
CA VAL A 77 -2.98 5.60 22.45
C VAL A 77 -3.84 6.62 23.20
N ILE A 78 -4.85 6.15 23.91
CA ILE A 78 -5.67 7.03 24.75
C ILE A 78 -5.03 7.14 26.12
N SER A 79 -4.61 8.34 26.51
CA SER A 79 -4.03 8.62 27.83
C SER A 79 -4.93 8.09 28.95
N GLY A 80 -4.35 7.32 29.89
CA GLY A 80 -5.05 6.76 31.04
C GLY A 80 -5.73 5.41 30.82
N LEU A 81 -5.65 4.83 29.59
CA LEU A 81 -6.05 3.44 29.36
C LEU A 81 -4.81 2.53 29.45
N SER A 82 -4.94 1.48 30.25
CA SER A 82 -3.87 0.48 30.35
C SER A 82 -3.52 -0.12 28.98
N PRO A 83 -2.22 -0.29 28.66
CA PRO A 83 -1.79 -1.00 27.44
C PRO A 83 -2.30 -2.43 27.35
N GLN A 84 -2.85 -2.98 28.41
CA GLN A 84 -3.29 -4.37 28.51
C GLN A 84 -4.71 -4.65 28.00
N SER A 85 -5.46 -3.66 27.53
CA SER A 85 -6.72 -3.97 26.87
C SER A 85 -6.42 -4.58 25.49
N GLN A 86 -6.61 -5.87 25.35
CA GLN A 86 -6.37 -6.66 24.12
C GLN A 86 -7.18 -6.20 22.90
N TRP A 87 -7.99 -5.18 23.05
CA TRP A 87 -8.95 -4.71 22.05
C TRP A 87 -8.91 -3.19 21.97
N ARG A 88 -7.78 -2.64 21.57
CA ARG A 88 -7.79 -1.24 21.11
C ARG A 88 -8.18 -1.27 19.64
N PRO A 89 -9.38 -0.82 19.28
CA PRO A 89 -9.70 -0.66 17.88
C PRO A 89 -8.79 0.43 17.31
N SER A 90 -8.08 0.13 16.23
CA SER A 90 -7.61 1.15 15.35
C SER A 90 -8.81 1.89 14.79
N ASN A 91 -8.62 3.15 14.41
CA ASN A 91 -9.69 3.95 13.85
C ASN A 91 -9.43 4.15 12.36
N PRO A 92 -10.38 3.77 11.49
CA PRO A 92 -10.24 4.04 10.07
C PRO A 92 -10.14 5.56 9.85
N THR A 93 -9.17 5.97 9.06
CA THR A 93 -8.92 7.38 8.74
C THR A 93 -10.15 7.96 8.03
N ASN A 94 -10.67 9.06 8.55
CA ASN A 94 -11.86 9.73 8.04
C ASN A 94 -11.58 11.05 7.33
N THR A 95 -10.30 11.31 7.08
CA THR A 95 -9.79 12.47 6.38
C THR A 95 -8.76 12.01 5.35
N THR A 96 -8.59 12.77 4.29
CA THR A 96 -7.42 12.69 3.41
C THR A 96 -6.36 13.58 4.01
N LEU A 97 -5.15 13.05 4.14
CA LEU A 97 -4.03 13.73 4.77
C LEU A 97 -3.07 14.27 3.72
N SER A 98 -2.43 15.40 3.98
CA SER A 98 -1.43 15.95 3.07
C SER A 98 -0.30 16.68 3.78
N ILE A 99 0.86 16.72 3.12
CA ILE A 99 2.07 17.42 3.59
C ILE A 99 2.60 18.31 2.47
N ASP A 100 2.99 19.52 2.85
CA ASP A 100 3.62 20.51 1.99
C ASP A 100 5.07 20.10 1.67
N LEU A 101 5.37 19.87 0.41
CA LEU A 101 6.68 19.47 -0.09
C LEU A 101 7.54 20.68 -0.52
N THR A 102 7.05 21.91 -0.37
CA THR A 102 7.83 23.13 -0.68
C THR A 102 8.69 23.61 0.47
N LYS A 103 8.49 23.04 1.66
CA LYS A 103 9.16 23.42 2.90
C LYS A 103 9.97 22.27 3.46
N SER A 104 11.09 22.60 4.10
CA SER A 104 11.79 21.64 4.96
C SER A 104 10.98 21.39 6.24
N TRP A 105 10.99 20.15 6.70
CA TRP A 105 10.36 19.74 7.95
C TRP A 105 11.05 18.50 8.52
N THR A 106 10.88 18.30 9.82
CA THR A 106 11.26 17.05 10.49
C THR A 106 10.02 16.19 10.75
N PRO A 107 10.12 14.88 10.95
CA PRO A 107 9.00 14.04 11.36
C PRO A 107 8.31 14.50 12.67
N GLU A 108 9.01 15.22 13.54
CA GLU A 108 8.47 15.77 14.79
C GLU A 108 7.58 16.99 14.58
N ASP A 109 7.88 17.82 13.59
CA ASP A 109 7.25 19.13 13.39
C ASP A 109 6.48 19.27 12.09
N VAL A 110 6.46 18.23 11.25
CA VAL A 110 5.72 18.27 9.99
C VAL A 110 4.24 18.59 10.23
N GLU A 111 3.76 19.60 9.51
CA GLU A 111 2.34 19.96 9.50
C GLU A 111 1.58 19.03 8.56
N ILE A 112 0.73 18.19 9.14
CA ILE A 112 -0.15 17.30 8.40
C ILE A 112 -1.53 17.98 8.31
N LYS A 113 -1.95 18.32 7.10
CA LYS A 113 -3.28 18.87 6.84
C LYS A 113 -4.31 17.75 6.72
N GLU A 114 -5.50 18.04 7.20
CA GLU A 114 -6.65 17.14 7.13
C GLU A 114 -7.75 17.71 6.25
N THR A 115 -8.13 16.96 5.21
CA THR A 115 -9.29 17.28 4.38
C THR A 115 -10.42 16.31 4.68
N SER A 116 -11.62 16.83 4.96
CA SER A 116 -12.79 16.00 5.24
C SER A 116 -13.11 15.08 4.07
N LYS A 117 -13.37 13.81 4.40
CA LYS A 117 -13.58 12.75 3.41
C LYS A 117 -15.06 12.40 3.32
N SER A 118 -15.66 12.59 2.15
CA SER A 118 -16.99 12.05 1.80
C SER A 118 -16.90 10.67 1.17
N ALA A 119 -15.74 10.28 0.64
CA ALA A 119 -15.47 8.94 0.16
C ALA A 119 -15.43 7.92 1.31
N PRO A 120 -15.66 6.63 1.04
CA PRO A 120 -15.59 5.58 2.05
C PRO A 120 -14.23 5.50 2.75
N LYS A 121 -14.25 5.06 4.00
CA LYS A 121 -13.05 4.79 4.78
C LYS A 121 -12.58 3.38 4.46
N MET A 122 -11.64 3.27 3.55
CA MET A 122 -11.12 2.01 3.07
C MET A 122 -9.66 1.83 3.47
N MET A 123 -9.24 0.58 3.56
CA MET A 123 -7.85 0.16 3.75
C MET A 123 -7.36 -0.59 2.51
N ARG A 124 -6.07 -0.57 2.22
CA ARG A 124 -5.44 -1.25 1.06
C ARG A 124 -6.11 -0.95 -0.27
N GLN A 125 -6.62 0.25 -0.41
CA GLN A 125 -7.18 0.74 -1.67
C GLN A 125 -6.06 1.15 -2.62
N ALA A 126 -6.31 1.07 -3.91
CA ALA A 126 -5.45 1.68 -4.92
C ALA A 126 -5.70 3.20 -4.99
N ILE A 127 -4.64 3.96 -5.22
CA ILE A 127 -4.70 5.34 -5.68
C ILE A 127 -4.22 5.38 -7.14
N PHE A 128 -5.06 5.87 -8.02
CA PHE A 128 -4.69 6.12 -9.40
C PHE A 128 -4.49 7.61 -9.62
N THR A 129 -3.24 8.03 -9.77
CA THR A 129 -2.86 9.42 -9.98
C THR A 129 -3.02 9.79 -11.44
N ASP A 130 -3.86 10.76 -11.73
CA ASP A 130 -4.01 11.37 -13.04
C ASP A 130 -3.31 12.74 -13.05
N ASN A 131 -2.09 12.76 -13.56
CA ASN A 131 -1.29 13.98 -13.67
C ASN A 131 -1.84 14.98 -14.69
N SER A 132 -2.68 14.53 -15.64
CA SER A 132 -3.27 15.41 -16.63
C SER A 132 -4.34 16.33 -16.05
N SER A 133 -5.07 15.85 -15.06
CA SER A 133 -6.08 16.58 -14.31
C SER A 133 -5.61 17.03 -12.92
N ASN A 134 -4.36 16.75 -12.54
CA ASN A 134 -3.82 16.99 -11.20
C ASN A 134 -4.75 16.46 -10.09
N SER A 135 -5.14 15.21 -10.20
CA SER A 135 -6.12 14.58 -9.32
C SER A 135 -5.83 13.10 -9.10
N PHE A 136 -6.58 12.45 -8.24
CA PHE A 136 -6.51 11.00 -8.12
C PHE A 136 -7.87 10.34 -7.92
N TYR A 137 -7.93 9.07 -8.30
CA TYR A 137 -9.07 8.19 -8.09
C TYR A 137 -8.70 7.11 -7.09
N ILE A 138 -9.69 6.59 -6.34
CA ILE A 138 -9.50 5.42 -5.48
C ILE A 138 -10.33 4.24 -5.98
N TRP A 139 -9.74 3.04 -5.87
CA TRP A 139 -10.37 1.77 -6.25
C TRP A 139 -10.11 0.67 -5.22
N GLY A 140 -11.10 -0.20 -5.01
CA GLY A 140 -10.95 -1.38 -4.17
C GLY A 140 -10.78 -1.06 -2.69
N GLY A 141 -9.99 -1.91 -2.02
CA GLY A 141 -9.81 -1.84 -0.59
C GLY A 141 -10.89 -2.57 0.20
N PHE A 142 -10.80 -2.56 1.51
CA PHE A 142 -11.78 -3.18 2.40
C PHE A 142 -12.16 -2.26 3.57
N THR A 143 -13.31 -2.53 4.16
CA THR A 143 -13.83 -1.78 5.31
C THR A 143 -13.32 -2.35 6.62
N SER A 144 -13.08 -1.47 7.60
CA SER A 144 -12.69 -1.85 8.95
C SER A 144 -13.87 -2.33 9.79
N TYR A 145 -13.61 -3.26 10.72
CA TYR A 145 -14.49 -3.63 11.84
C TYR A 145 -15.94 -3.96 11.49
N GLY A 146 -16.16 -4.70 10.41
CA GLY A 146 -17.50 -5.13 10.00
C GLY A 146 -18.42 -3.97 9.57
N ALA A 147 -17.84 -2.84 9.20
CA ALA A 147 -18.60 -1.78 8.55
C ALA A 147 -19.22 -2.28 7.25
N LYS A 148 -20.39 -1.74 6.90
CA LYS A 148 -21.07 -2.10 5.66
C LYS A 148 -20.20 -1.74 4.47
N ILE A 149 -20.05 -2.67 3.52
CA ILE A 149 -19.40 -2.40 2.25
C ILE A 149 -20.14 -1.26 1.54
N PRO A 150 -19.43 -0.21 1.10
CA PRO A 150 -20.06 0.90 0.38
C PRO A 150 -20.52 0.45 -1.01
N ASP A 151 -21.46 1.20 -1.58
CA ASP A 151 -21.86 1.02 -2.98
C ASP A 151 -20.66 1.19 -3.91
N ALA A 152 -20.65 0.44 -5.02
CA ALA A 152 -19.62 0.56 -6.04
C ALA A 152 -19.72 1.94 -6.72
N LYS A 153 -18.77 2.82 -6.40
CA LYS A 153 -18.63 4.15 -6.99
C LYS A 153 -17.16 4.41 -7.28
N LEU A 154 -16.89 5.11 -8.36
CA LEU A 154 -15.55 5.63 -8.63
C LEU A 154 -15.41 6.97 -7.91
N TRP A 155 -14.62 6.99 -6.86
CA TRP A 155 -14.34 8.19 -6.08
C TRP A 155 -13.14 8.92 -6.64
N HIS A 156 -13.26 10.23 -6.71
CA HIS A 156 -12.28 11.15 -7.29
C HIS A 156 -11.99 12.28 -6.31
N PHE A 157 -10.72 12.55 -6.09
CA PHE A 157 -10.25 13.67 -5.29
C PHE A 157 -9.60 14.71 -6.18
N THR A 158 -10.07 15.94 -6.08
CA THR A 158 -9.50 17.10 -6.77
C THR A 158 -8.83 18.00 -5.76
N PRO A 159 -7.50 18.09 -5.74
CA PRO A 159 -6.74 19.01 -4.91
C PRO A 159 -7.06 20.48 -5.23
N ASP A 160 -6.97 21.33 -4.21
CA ASP A 160 -7.18 22.79 -4.33
C ASP A 160 -5.88 23.60 -4.52
N GLY A 161 -4.73 22.89 -4.61
CA GLY A 161 -3.40 23.49 -4.72
C GLY A 161 -2.82 24.02 -3.41
N SER A 162 -3.55 23.92 -2.31
CA SER A 162 -3.11 24.39 -0.99
C SER A 162 -3.05 23.28 0.08
N GLY A 163 -3.04 22.01 -0.36
CA GLY A 163 -3.04 20.83 0.50
C GLY A 163 -4.42 20.34 0.90
N GLY A 164 -5.48 21.09 0.58
CA GLY A 164 -6.86 20.66 0.68
C GLY A 164 -7.37 20.07 -0.63
N GLY A 165 -8.70 19.92 -0.71
CA GLY A 165 -9.36 19.45 -1.93
C GLY A 165 -10.78 19.00 -1.69
N GLN A 166 -11.38 18.42 -2.72
CA GLN A 166 -12.77 17.98 -2.70
C GLN A 166 -12.91 16.55 -3.22
N TRP A 167 -13.71 15.77 -2.53
CA TRP A 167 -14.15 14.46 -2.97
C TRP A 167 -15.44 14.55 -3.78
N GLY A 168 -15.44 13.92 -4.93
CA GLY A 168 -16.61 13.70 -5.77
C GLY A 168 -16.72 12.26 -6.24
N THR A 169 -17.79 11.94 -6.94
CA THR A 169 -17.96 10.67 -7.65
C THR A 169 -18.01 10.92 -9.14
N VAL A 170 -17.34 10.09 -9.89
CA VAL A 170 -17.43 10.06 -11.35
C VAL A 170 -18.31 8.87 -11.72
N LEU A 171 -19.25 9.10 -12.64
CA LEU A 171 -19.99 7.99 -13.25
C LEU A 171 -19.06 7.33 -14.27
N PRO A 172 -18.63 6.08 -14.05
CA PRO A 172 -17.84 5.40 -15.04
C PRO A 172 -18.65 5.25 -16.33
N HIS A 173 -18.05 5.59 -17.45
CA HIS A 173 -18.61 5.20 -18.73
C HIS A 173 -18.66 3.67 -18.81
N GLY A 174 -19.76 3.09 -19.28
CA GLY A 174 -19.97 1.65 -19.20
C GLY A 174 -20.30 1.15 -17.79
N ASN A 175 -21.20 1.82 -17.07
CA ASN A 175 -21.56 1.53 -15.69
C ASN A 175 -21.80 0.03 -15.38
N THR A 176 -22.35 -0.73 -16.33
CA THR A 176 -22.57 -2.17 -16.18
C THR A 176 -21.23 -2.94 -16.05
N ALA A 177 -20.23 -2.60 -16.85
CA ALA A 177 -18.90 -3.23 -16.73
C ALA A 177 -18.24 -2.89 -15.39
N PHE A 178 -18.29 -1.64 -14.97
CA PHE A 178 -17.74 -1.19 -13.69
C PHE A 178 -18.41 -1.86 -12.48
N THR A 179 -19.74 -1.95 -12.48
CA THR A 179 -20.49 -2.58 -11.37
C THR A 179 -20.33 -4.09 -11.31
N ALA A 180 -19.91 -4.72 -12.41
CA ALA A 180 -19.61 -6.15 -12.47
C ALA A 180 -18.19 -6.50 -12.00
N LEU A 181 -17.30 -5.51 -11.78
CA LEU A 181 -15.95 -5.76 -11.29
C LEU A 181 -15.97 -6.29 -9.86
N THR A 182 -15.24 -7.36 -9.63
CA THR A 182 -14.98 -7.85 -8.28
C THR A 182 -14.08 -6.84 -7.55
N ARG A 183 -14.57 -6.32 -6.44
CA ARG A 183 -13.78 -5.40 -5.61
C ARG A 183 -12.86 -6.19 -4.70
N SER A 184 -11.57 -5.96 -4.83
CA SER A 184 -10.55 -6.63 -4.04
C SER A 184 -9.69 -5.63 -3.28
N GLN A 185 -8.99 -6.13 -2.31
CA GLN A 185 -8.02 -5.41 -1.48
C GLN A 185 -6.63 -5.97 -1.69
N GLY A 186 -5.59 -5.16 -1.45
CA GLY A 186 -4.21 -5.63 -1.41
C GLY A 186 -3.66 -6.11 -2.75
N GLY A 187 -4.24 -5.72 -3.88
CA GLY A 187 -3.64 -5.89 -5.20
C GLY A 187 -2.53 -4.87 -5.43
N ALA A 188 -1.65 -5.18 -6.37
CA ALA A 188 -0.64 -4.23 -6.82
C ALA A 188 -1.26 -3.20 -7.75
N PHE A 189 -0.89 -1.93 -7.61
CA PHE A 189 -1.43 -0.88 -8.45
C PHE A 189 -0.35 0.10 -8.92
N VAL A 190 -0.62 0.72 -10.05
CA VAL A 190 0.28 1.72 -10.64
C VAL A 190 -0.49 2.65 -11.57
N SER A 191 -0.03 3.89 -11.65
CA SER A 191 -0.51 4.87 -12.62
C SER A 191 0.50 5.03 -13.74
N THR A 192 0.02 5.09 -14.97
CA THR A 192 0.74 5.54 -16.14
C THR A 192 0.24 6.94 -16.52
N LYS A 193 0.73 7.49 -17.63
CA LYS A 193 0.27 8.79 -18.11
C LYS A 193 -1.25 8.85 -18.33
N ASP A 194 -1.84 7.78 -18.86
CA ASP A 194 -3.22 7.77 -19.36
C ASP A 194 -4.14 6.77 -18.63
N SER A 195 -3.59 5.94 -17.74
CA SER A 195 -4.35 4.86 -17.12
C SER A 195 -3.84 4.46 -15.75
N GLY A 196 -4.76 4.01 -14.89
CA GLY A 196 -4.47 3.23 -13.70
C GLY A 196 -4.57 1.73 -13.99
N PHE A 197 -3.69 0.94 -13.37
CA PHE A 197 -3.70 -0.52 -13.43
C PHE A 197 -3.76 -1.10 -12.04
N TYR A 198 -4.54 -2.16 -11.88
CA TYR A 198 -4.69 -2.88 -10.61
C TYR A 198 -4.59 -4.38 -10.85
N PHE A 199 -3.64 -5.05 -10.24
CA PHE A 199 -3.32 -6.47 -10.45
C PHE A 199 -3.74 -7.30 -9.24
N GLY A 200 -4.59 -8.29 -9.50
CA GLY A 200 -4.98 -9.27 -8.49
C GLY A 200 -5.81 -8.73 -7.33
N GLY A 201 -5.32 -8.92 -6.12
CA GLY A 201 -6.00 -8.62 -4.88
C GLY A 201 -6.80 -9.80 -4.34
N PHE A 202 -7.43 -9.59 -3.19
CA PHE A 202 -8.24 -10.56 -2.47
C PHE A 202 -9.62 -10.01 -2.18
N ALA A 203 -10.67 -10.69 -2.62
CA ALA A 203 -12.05 -10.32 -2.36
C ALA A 203 -12.58 -11.05 -1.13
N ASP A 204 -12.87 -10.29 -0.09
CA ASP A 204 -13.46 -10.77 1.17
C ASP A 204 -14.76 -10.05 1.51
N SER A 205 -15.36 -10.41 2.63
CA SER A 205 -16.62 -9.81 3.09
C SER A 205 -16.52 -8.34 3.50
N GLY A 206 -15.32 -7.75 3.54
CA GLY A 206 -15.07 -6.33 3.76
C GLY A 206 -14.87 -5.55 2.46
N SER A 207 -14.63 -6.23 1.35
CA SER A 207 -14.32 -5.61 0.06
C SER A 207 -15.43 -5.78 -0.98
N ASP A 208 -16.04 -6.96 -1.08
CA ASP A 208 -17.04 -7.29 -2.09
C ASP A 208 -18.28 -7.97 -1.50
N PRO A 209 -19.49 -7.64 -1.96
CA PRO A 209 -20.71 -8.31 -1.50
C PRO A 209 -20.80 -9.78 -1.88
N ASN A 210 -20.04 -10.21 -2.90
CA ASN A 210 -19.95 -11.59 -3.37
C ASN A 210 -18.48 -12.06 -3.32
N PRO A 211 -17.89 -12.20 -2.12
CA PRO A 211 -16.48 -12.49 -1.98
C PRO A 211 -16.15 -13.89 -2.49
N ASN A 212 -15.10 -14.00 -3.29
CA ASN A 212 -14.65 -15.26 -3.89
C ASN A 212 -13.14 -15.54 -3.67
N GLY A 213 -12.49 -14.78 -2.80
CA GLY A 213 -11.08 -14.96 -2.46
C GLY A 213 -10.12 -14.27 -3.43
N PRO A 214 -9.00 -14.91 -3.79
CA PRO A 214 -8.00 -14.32 -4.67
C PRO A 214 -8.58 -14.01 -6.07
N VAL A 215 -8.30 -12.82 -6.56
CA VAL A 215 -8.79 -12.33 -7.86
C VAL A 215 -7.69 -12.48 -8.91
N PRO A 216 -7.94 -13.17 -10.03
CA PRO A 216 -6.95 -13.31 -11.09
C PRO A 216 -6.90 -12.08 -12.02
N GLY A 217 -5.79 -11.94 -12.74
CA GLY A 217 -5.63 -10.96 -13.80
C GLY A 217 -5.41 -9.54 -13.34
N PHE A 218 -5.83 -8.58 -14.14
CA PHE A 218 -5.70 -7.17 -13.83
C PHE A 218 -6.82 -6.32 -14.42
N LEU A 219 -7.05 -5.18 -13.79
CA LEU A 219 -7.96 -4.13 -14.27
C LEU A 219 -7.14 -2.98 -14.85
N GLN A 220 -7.66 -2.36 -15.90
CA GLN A 220 -7.18 -1.07 -16.39
C GLN A 220 -8.32 -0.06 -16.33
N PHE A 221 -8.03 1.10 -15.76
CA PHE A 221 -8.88 2.28 -15.78
C PHE A 221 -8.22 3.35 -16.66
N ASN A 222 -8.83 3.67 -17.80
CA ASN A 222 -8.33 4.71 -18.69
C ASN A 222 -8.94 6.06 -18.30
N TYR A 223 -8.11 7.06 -17.99
CA TYR A 223 -8.55 8.39 -17.53
C TYR A 223 -9.21 9.21 -18.64
N THR A 224 -8.83 8.98 -19.88
CA THR A 224 -9.23 9.78 -21.04
C THR A 224 -10.33 9.17 -21.89
N ALA A 225 -10.69 7.91 -21.65
CA ALA A 225 -11.71 7.22 -22.45
C ALA A 225 -13.11 7.72 -22.11
N THR A 226 -13.88 8.04 -23.15
CA THR A 226 -15.26 8.50 -23.00
C THR A 226 -16.28 7.36 -22.87
N ASP A 227 -16.02 6.18 -23.47
CA ASP A 227 -16.99 5.10 -23.56
C ASP A 227 -16.66 3.83 -22.81
N THR A 228 -15.37 3.52 -22.58
CA THR A 228 -14.94 2.32 -21.85
C THR A 228 -13.78 2.67 -20.95
N ALA A 229 -14.07 3.29 -19.80
CA ALA A 229 -13.03 3.64 -18.85
C ALA A 229 -12.37 2.41 -18.21
N TRP A 230 -13.11 1.29 -18.06
CA TRP A 230 -12.63 0.09 -17.37
C TRP A 230 -12.57 -1.12 -18.28
N THR A 231 -11.45 -1.85 -18.22
CA THR A 231 -11.30 -3.17 -18.82
C THR A 231 -10.84 -4.17 -17.75
N ASN A 232 -11.43 -5.38 -17.83
CA ASN A 232 -11.03 -6.52 -17.01
C ASN A 232 -10.26 -7.50 -17.89
N ASN A 233 -9.00 -7.78 -17.54
CA ASN A 233 -8.10 -8.67 -18.24
C ASN A 233 -7.80 -9.88 -17.35
N SER A 234 -8.77 -10.78 -17.22
CA SER A 234 -8.66 -11.93 -16.33
C SER A 234 -7.80 -13.09 -16.88
N ASP A 235 -7.45 -13.09 -18.16
CA ASP A 235 -7.15 -14.32 -18.87
C ASP A 235 -5.68 -14.66 -19.06
N SER A 236 -4.71 -13.82 -18.76
CA SER A 236 -3.31 -14.26 -18.90
C SER A 236 -2.30 -13.33 -18.26
N VAL A 237 -1.95 -13.61 -17.05
CA VAL A 237 -0.82 -13.01 -16.38
C VAL A 237 0.22 -14.11 -16.09
N PRO A 238 1.50 -13.89 -16.37
CA PRO A 238 2.50 -14.95 -16.33
C PRO A 238 3.14 -15.16 -14.97
N TYR A 239 2.79 -14.35 -13.95
CA TYR A 239 3.48 -14.37 -12.66
C TYR A 239 3.05 -15.51 -11.74
N SER A 240 1.97 -16.22 -12.05
CA SER A 240 1.57 -17.42 -11.34
C SER A 240 0.64 -18.31 -12.15
N ASP A 241 0.58 -19.60 -11.82
CA ASP A 241 -0.28 -20.59 -12.46
C ASP A 241 -1.78 -20.27 -12.27
N TYR A 242 -2.13 -19.51 -11.24
CA TYR A 242 -3.51 -19.12 -10.93
C TYR A 242 -3.86 -17.72 -11.42
N GLY A 243 -2.90 -16.97 -11.91
CA GLY A 243 -3.08 -15.58 -12.30
C GLY A 243 -3.40 -14.61 -11.16
N THR A 244 -3.28 -15.05 -9.92
CA THR A 244 -3.58 -14.27 -8.71
C THR A 244 -2.33 -13.61 -8.14
N LEU A 245 -2.53 -12.46 -7.49
CA LEU A 245 -1.44 -11.67 -6.91
C LEU A 245 -1.96 -10.87 -5.70
N VAL A 246 -1.34 -11.01 -4.54
CA VAL A 246 -1.71 -10.28 -3.31
C VAL A 246 -0.46 -9.75 -2.63
N GLY A 247 -0.52 -8.51 -2.14
CA GLY A 247 0.56 -7.88 -1.39
C GLY A 247 1.83 -7.58 -2.18
N ALA A 248 1.75 -7.61 -3.50
CA ALA A 248 2.81 -7.17 -4.39
C ALA A 248 2.76 -5.65 -4.60
N THR A 249 3.81 -5.12 -5.22
CA THR A 249 3.79 -3.76 -5.77
C THR A 249 3.95 -3.79 -7.29
N ALA A 250 3.38 -2.79 -7.95
CA ALA A 250 3.58 -2.52 -9.36
C ALA A 250 4.27 -1.17 -9.53
N HIS A 251 5.23 -1.10 -10.45
CA HIS A 251 5.98 0.12 -10.70
C HIS A 251 6.12 0.40 -12.19
N TYR A 252 5.89 1.66 -12.58
CA TYR A 252 6.08 2.08 -13.96
C TYR A 252 7.51 2.57 -14.18
N ALA A 253 8.24 1.89 -15.06
CA ALA A 253 9.58 2.29 -15.48
C ALA A 253 9.53 2.88 -16.90
N PRO A 254 10.15 4.05 -17.15
CA PRO A 254 10.03 4.78 -18.42
C PRO A 254 10.98 4.23 -19.50
N TYR A 255 10.94 2.92 -19.74
CA TYR A 255 11.73 2.27 -20.80
C TYR A 255 10.87 1.87 -22.01
N GLY A 256 11.47 2.02 -23.19
CA GLY A 256 10.75 1.77 -24.45
C GLY A 256 9.73 2.88 -24.80
N PRO A 257 8.96 2.72 -25.87
CA PRO A 257 8.06 3.75 -26.35
C PRO A 257 6.84 3.99 -25.45
N ASN A 258 6.42 2.98 -24.70
CA ASN A 258 5.21 3.00 -23.87
C ASN A 258 5.50 2.94 -22.36
N GLY A 259 6.78 2.79 -21.98
CA GLY A 259 7.15 2.40 -20.62
C GLY A 259 6.85 0.92 -20.34
N LEU A 260 7.18 0.48 -19.14
CA LEU A 260 6.97 -0.88 -18.67
C LEU A 260 6.34 -0.86 -17.27
N ILE A 261 5.32 -1.66 -17.05
CA ILE A 261 4.80 -1.93 -15.71
C ILE A 261 5.48 -3.19 -15.17
N MET A 262 6.21 -3.06 -14.09
CA MET A 262 6.98 -4.12 -13.46
C MET A 262 6.30 -4.58 -12.16
N ILE A 263 6.26 -5.90 -11.92
CA ILE A 263 5.64 -6.51 -10.73
C ILE A 263 6.72 -7.00 -9.77
N PHE A 264 6.57 -6.68 -8.49
CA PHE A 264 7.53 -7.00 -7.45
C PHE A 264 6.90 -7.78 -6.30
N GLY A 265 7.45 -8.95 -6.01
CA GLY A 265 7.08 -9.77 -4.84
C GLY A 265 5.60 -10.09 -4.75
N GLY A 266 5.09 -10.13 -3.51
CA GLY A 266 3.74 -10.57 -3.24
C GLY A 266 3.61 -12.08 -3.26
N GLY A 267 2.36 -12.55 -3.24
CA GLY A 267 2.07 -13.97 -3.25
C GLY A 267 0.91 -14.33 -4.16
N SER A 268 0.97 -15.53 -4.69
CA SER A 268 -0.09 -16.14 -5.49
C SER A 268 -0.86 -17.16 -4.66
N HIS A 269 -2.15 -17.21 -4.86
CA HIS A 269 -3.06 -18.11 -4.17
C HIS A 269 -3.88 -18.91 -5.17
N VAL A 270 -4.27 -20.13 -4.77
CA VAL A 270 -5.26 -20.92 -5.49
C VAL A 270 -6.60 -20.17 -5.54
N ILE A 271 -7.24 -20.13 -6.71
CA ILE A 271 -8.57 -19.54 -6.87
C ILE A 271 -9.59 -20.39 -6.13
N GLY A 272 -10.46 -19.75 -5.35
CA GLY A 272 -11.54 -20.40 -4.64
C GLY A 272 -11.81 -19.78 -3.26
N THR A 273 -12.92 -20.18 -2.67
CA THR A 273 -13.33 -19.71 -1.35
C THR A 273 -12.58 -20.43 -0.23
N GLY A 274 -12.43 -19.78 0.93
CA GLY A 274 -11.82 -20.37 2.12
C GLY A 274 -10.30 -20.31 2.20
N GLN A 275 -9.66 -19.66 1.23
CA GLN A 275 -8.22 -19.38 1.32
C GLN A 275 -7.97 -18.19 2.27
N SER A 276 -6.92 -18.31 3.08
CA SER A 276 -6.42 -17.18 3.86
C SER A 276 -5.47 -16.33 3.02
N VAL A 277 -5.51 -15.03 3.19
CA VAL A 277 -4.54 -14.11 2.60
C VAL A 277 -3.09 -14.43 3.03
N ASP A 278 -2.93 -15.17 4.11
CA ASP A 278 -1.63 -15.55 4.68
C ASP A 278 -1.11 -16.91 4.15
N ASN A 279 -1.92 -17.67 3.41
CA ASN A 279 -1.51 -18.96 2.84
C ASN A 279 -1.10 -18.78 1.37
N VAL A 280 0.12 -18.30 1.15
CA VAL A 280 0.61 -17.83 -0.16
C VAL A 280 1.78 -18.65 -0.68
N GLY A 281 1.84 -18.79 -1.99
CA GLY A 281 3.08 -19.05 -2.72
C GLY A 281 3.76 -17.74 -3.05
N TYR A 282 4.84 -17.40 -2.34
CA TYR A 282 5.56 -16.15 -2.57
C TYR A 282 6.24 -16.11 -3.95
N LEU A 283 6.14 -14.97 -4.63
CA LEU A 283 6.90 -14.73 -5.86
C LEU A 283 8.36 -14.42 -5.52
N SER A 284 9.26 -14.96 -6.33
CA SER A 284 10.70 -14.71 -6.21
C SER A 284 11.09 -13.38 -6.87
N PHE A 285 12.04 -12.68 -6.28
CA PHE A 285 12.65 -11.49 -6.87
C PHE A 285 13.79 -11.81 -7.85
N SER A 286 14.14 -13.08 -8.02
CA SER A 286 15.12 -13.51 -9.03
C SER A 286 14.61 -13.45 -10.47
N THR A 287 13.29 -13.31 -10.63
CA THR A 287 12.63 -13.11 -11.92
C THR A 287 11.65 -11.95 -11.79
N ILE A 288 11.82 -10.94 -12.63
CA ILE A 288 10.88 -9.82 -12.70
C ILE A 288 9.96 -10.03 -13.89
N TYR A 289 8.67 -9.91 -13.64
CA TYR A 289 7.62 -9.89 -14.66
C TYR A 289 7.26 -8.45 -14.98
N PHE A 290 7.13 -8.13 -16.26
CA PHE A 290 6.75 -6.79 -16.67
C PHE A 290 5.93 -6.80 -17.96
N MET A 291 5.14 -5.76 -18.12
CA MET A 291 4.16 -5.65 -19.19
C MET A 291 4.28 -4.29 -19.88
N ASP A 292 4.20 -4.27 -21.19
CA ASP A 292 3.94 -3.04 -21.95
C ASP A 292 2.48 -2.59 -21.70
N PRO A 293 2.24 -1.39 -21.15
CA PRO A 293 0.90 -0.95 -20.77
C PRO A 293 -0.04 -0.70 -21.96
N VAL A 294 0.47 -0.57 -23.18
CA VAL A 294 -0.33 -0.34 -24.38
C VAL A 294 -0.65 -1.67 -25.09
N THR A 295 0.37 -2.47 -25.38
CA THR A 295 0.21 -3.73 -26.11
C THR A 295 -0.27 -4.88 -25.26
N LYS A 296 -0.16 -4.78 -23.91
CA LYS A 296 -0.43 -5.83 -22.91
C LYS A 296 0.45 -7.07 -23.08
N VAL A 297 1.54 -6.96 -23.81
CA VAL A 297 2.51 -8.05 -23.96
C VAL A 297 3.35 -8.13 -22.69
N TRP A 298 3.45 -9.33 -22.14
CA TRP A 298 4.24 -9.65 -20.96
C TRP A 298 5.64 -10.14 -21.32
N TYR A 299 6.58 -9.78 -20.48
CA TYR A 299 7.98 -10.17 -20.57
C TYR A 299 8.47 -10.62 -19.20
N THR A 300 9.57 -11.35 -19.19
CA THR A 300 10.27 -11.76 -17.99
C THR A 300 11.77 -11.52 -18.12
N GLN A 301 12.41 -11.16 -17.03
CA GLN A 301 13.86 -11.00 -16.96
C GLN A 301 14.41 -11.60 -15.67
N GLN A 302 15.44 -12.44 -15.82
CA GLN A 302 16.23 -12.89 -14.68
C GLN A 302 17.04 -11.72 -14.13
N THR A 303 17.10 -11.63 -12.81
CA THR A 303 17.92 -10.62 -12.12
C THR A 303 19.24 -11.23 -11.66
N SER A 304 20.19 -10.37 -11.37
CA SER A 304 21.47 -10.72 -10.77
C SER A 304 21.69 -9.96 -9.45
N GLY A 305 22.82 -10.16 -8.80
CA GLY A 305 23.17 -9.49 -7.55
C GLY A 305 22.41 -10.04 -6.34
N ASN A 306 22.21 -9.19 -5.34
CA ASN A 306 21.63 -9.57 -4.04
C ASN A 306 20.11 -9.41 -4.05
N ALA A 307 19.38 -10.33 -4.69
CA ALA A 307 17.92 -10.26 -4.73
C ALA A 307 17.30 -10.35 -3.31
N PRO A 308 16.22 -9.60 -3.04
CA PRO A 308 15.48 -9.70 -1.77
C PRO A 308 14.93 -11.09 -1.52
N GLY A 309 14.81 -11.46 -0.24
CA GLY A 309 14.03 -12.64 0.15
C GLY A 309 12.53 -12.45 -0.16
N PRO A 310 11.79 -13.55 -0.42
CA PRO A 310 10.37 -13.48 -0.75
C PRO A 310 9.56 -12.76 0.32
N ARG A 311 8.74 -11.79 -0.08
CA ARG A 311 7.93 -10.95 0.82
C ARG A 311 6.75 -10.31 0.12
N MET A 312 5.80 -9.86 0.92
CA MET A 312 4.63 -9.08 0.52
C MET A 312 4.52 -7.81 1.36
N TRP A 313 3.64 -6.89 0.98
CA TRP A 313 3.34 -5.66 1.72
C TRP A 313 4.53 -4.70 1.86
N HIS A 314 5.52 -4.78 0.98
CA HIS A 314 6.57 -3.79 0.84
C HIS A 314 6.07 -2.59 0.02
N CYS A 315 6.81 -1.50 -0.01
CA CYS A 315 6.57 -0.41 -0.97
C CYS A 315 7.72 -0.31 -1.98
N THR A 316 7.43 0.28 -3.14
CA THR A 316 8.43 0.57 -4.17
C THR A 316 8.32 2.00 -4.65
N VAL A 317 9.46 2.63 -4.89
CA VAL A 317 9.58 3.93 -5.56
C VAL A 317 10.65 3.84 -6.62
N GLY A 318 10.57 4.69 -7.66
CA GLY A 318 11.57 4.71 -8.72
C GLY A 318 12.03 6.12 -9.06
N VAL A 319 13.25 6.23 -9.48
CA VAL A 319 13.88 7.50 -9.84
C VAL A 319 14.80 7.33 -11.04
N GLN A 320 14.78 8.33 -11.94
CA GLN A 320 15.66 8.36 -13.09
C GLN A 320 17.07 8.73 -12.63
N GLY A 321 18.02 7.83 -12.90
CA GLY A 321 19.43 8.07 -12.67
C GLY A 321 20.12 8.78 -13.83
N PRO A 322 21.37 9.21 -13.62
CA PRO A 322 22.20 9.68 -14.71
C PRO A 322 22.49 8.55 -15.71
N ASN A 323 22.96 8.91 -16.91
CA ASN A 323 23.37 7.93 -17.94
C ASN A 323 22.25 6.95 -18.36
N SER A 324 20.99 7.38 -18.32
CA SER A 324 19.83 6.57 -18.71
C SER A 324 19.58 5.33 -17.83
N THR A 325 20.10 5.29 -16.62
CA THR A 325 19.72 4.29 -15.62
C THR A 325 18.38 4.67 -14.98
N TYR A 326 17.70 3.68 -14.40
CA TYR A 326 16.50 3.89 -13.60
C TYR A 326 16.55 2.94 -12.41
N GLU A 327 16.52 3.51 -11.22
CA GLU A 327 16.63 2.75 -9.99
C GLU A 327 15.27 2.63 -9.30
N ILE A 328 14.87 1.39 -9.02
CA ILE A 328 13.65 1.08 -8.26
C ILE A 328 14.07 0.63 -6.86
N PHE A 329 13.68 1.42 -5.87
CA PHE A 329 13.93 1.16 -4.46
C PHE A 329 12.74 0.42 -3.87
N MET A 330 13.01 -0.66 -3.16
CA MET A 330 12.03 -1.46 -2.43
C MET A 330 12.34 -1.40 -0.93
N TYR A 331 11.34 -1.08 -0.11
CA TYR A 331 11.51 -0.99 1.35
C TYR A 331 10.52 -1.85 2.11
N GLY A 332 11.00 -2.54 3.15
CA GLY A 332 10.20 -3.24 4.11
C GLY A 332 9.51 -4.50 3.60
N GLY A 333 8.29 -4.71 4.04
CA GLY A 333 7.48 -5.88 3.77
C GLY A 333 7.59 -6.96 4.84
N SER A 334 6.84 -8.03 4.67
CA SER A 334 6.87 -9.17 5.59
C SER A 334 6.81 -10.51 4.88
N ASN A 335 7.36 -11.52 5.54
CA ASN A 335 7.17 -12.92 5.21
C ASN A 335 6.46 -13.62 6.38
N ILE A 336 5.18 -13.87 6.23
CA ILE A 336 4.35 -14.41 7.30
C ILE A 336 4.75 -15.85 7.63
N ALA A 337 5.14 -16.64 6.62
CA ALA A 337 5.58 -18.02 6.82
C ALA A 337 6.85 -18.11 7.69
N ASN A 338 7.77 -17.18 7.51
CA ASN A 338 9.01 -17.08 8.28
C ASN A 338 8.86 -16.25 9.55
N LYS A 339 7.72 -15.59 9.77
CA LYS A 339 7.47 -14.65 10.87
C LYS A 339 8.49 -13.49 10.90
N GLU A 340 8.72 -12.90 9.74
CA GLU A 340 9.66 -11.78 9.57
C GLU A 340 8.94 -10.54 9.07
N THR A 341 9.24 -9.39 9.68
CA THR A 341 8.99 -8.06 9.12
C THR A 341 10.35 -7.43 8.83
N PHE A 342 10.50 -6.91 7.63
CA PHE A 342 11.79 -6.43 7.13
C PHE A 342 11.94 -4.92 7.30
N ASP A 343 13.19 -4.50 7.51
CA ASP A 343 13.63 -3.11 7.51
C ASP A 343 14.76 -2.92 6.49
N GLU A 344 14.63 -3.51 5.34
CA GLU A 344 15.69 -3.48 4.33
C GLU A 344 15.25 -2.60 3.16
N VAL A 345 16.19 -1.83 2.63
CA VAL A 345 16.04 -1.16 1.34
C VAL A 345 16.90 -1.90 0.31
N TYR A 346 16.27 -2.31 -0.78
CA TYR A 346 16.91 -2.89 -1.95
C TYR A 346 16.74 -1.97 -3.15
N ILE A 347 17.70 -2.03 -4.07
CA ILE A 347 17.72 -1.26 -5.30
C ILE A 347 17.78 -2.23 -6.47
N LEU A 348 16.77 -2.20 -7.36
CA LEU A 348 16.89 -2.81 -8.68
C LEU A 348 17.31 -1.74 -9.66
N SER A 349 18.53 -1.87 -10.19
CA SER A 349 19.03 -0.94 -11.20
C SER A 349 18.79 -1.47 -12.61
N LEU A 350 18.20 -0.63 -13.45
CA LEU A 350 17.92 -0.87 -14.85
C LEU A 350 18.86 0.00 -15.72
N PRO A 351 19.27 -0.51 -16.89
CA PRO A 351 18.84 -1.73 -17.57
C PRO A 351 19.55 -3.01 -17.13
N GLY A 352 20.45 -2.97 -16.14
CA GLY A 352 21.27 -4.11 -15.73
C GLY A 352 20.49 -5.24 -15.05
N PHE A 353 19.25 -5.00 -14.57
CA PHE A 353 18.46 -5.93 -13.78
C PHE A 353 19.24 -6.53 -12.61
N VAL A 354 19.99 -5.66 -11.92
CA VAL A 354 20.85 -6.06 -10.80
C VAL A 354 20.27 -5.55 -9.48
N TRP A 355 20.17 -6.46 -8.51
CA TRP A 355 19.77 -6.12 -7.16
C TRP A 355 20.98 -5.76 -6.31
N GLN A 356 20.88 -4.63 -5.62
CA GLN A 356 21.81 -4.18 -4.59
C GLN A 356 21.06 -4.02 -3.27
N LYS A 357 21.71 -4.25 -2.15
CA LYS A 357 21.15 -4.02 -0.82
C LYS A 357 21.80 -2.79 -0.20
N ALA A 358 21.01 -1.83 0.25
CA ALA A 358 21.52 -0.69 1.00
C ALA A 358 22.14 -1.15 2.33
N ASN A 359 23.28 -0.59 2.67
CA ASN A 359 24.00 -0.90 3.91
C ASN A 359 23.77 0.24 4.91
N TYR A 360 22.88 0.03 5.87
CA TYR A 360 22.60 0.93 6.99
C TYR A 360 22.18 0.14 8.23
N THR A 361 22.19 0.81 9.38
CA THR A 361 21.67 0.18 10.61
C THR A 361 20.16 0.14 10.59
N SER A 362 19.61 -1.06 10.58
CA SER A 362 18.16 -1.30 10.60
C SER A 362 17.56 -0.95 11.96
N ALA A 363 16.44 -0.25 11.97
CA ALA A 363 15.75 0.16 13.20
C ALA A 363 14.22 0.24 13.09
N ALA A 364 13.66 0.09 11.89
CA ALA A 364 12.25 0.38 11.65
C ALA A 364 11.55 -0.66 10.75
N PRO A 365 11.58 -1.98 11.14
CA PRO A 365 10.92 -3.01 10.35
C PRO A 365 9.42 -2.73 10.23
N ARG A 366 8.90 -2.78 9.00
CA ARG A 366 7.49 -2.51 8.73
C ARG A 366 6.96 -3.13 7.45
N ASP A 367 5.68 -3.38 7.44
CA ASP A 367 4.92 -3.74 6.25
C ASP A 367 3.69 -2.85 6.10
N THR A 368 3.04 -2.90 4.95
CA THR A 368 1.81 -2.14 4.63
C THR A 368 1.96 -0.61 4.70
N GLN A 369 3.19 -0.12 4.68
CA GLN A 369 3.49 1.29 4.48
C GLN A 369 3.28 1.71 3.03
N SER A 370 3.06 3.00 2.80
CA SER A 370 3.10 3.63 1.49
C SER A 370 4.37 4.45 1.33
N CYS A 371 4.90 4.53 0.10
CA CYS A 371 6.10 5.30 -0.20
C CYS A 371 5.92 6.16 -1.44
N VAL A 372 6.53 7.34 -1.44
CA VAL A 372 6.62 8.24 -2.60
C VAL A 372 8.03 8.82 -2.71
N VAL A 373 8.40 9.28 -3.91
CA VAL A 373 9.62 10.11 -4.09
C VAL A 373 9.22 11.57 -4.05
N ALA A 374 9.98 12.37 -3.32
CA ALA A 374 9.84 13.82 -3.24
C ALA A 374 11.22 14.49 -3.05
N GLY A 375 11.29 15.82 -3.21
CA GLY A 375 12.51 16.59 -2.95
C GLY A 375 13.71 16.07 -3.73
N GLN A 376 13.57 15.84 -5.01
CA GLN A 376 14.58 15.39 -5.95
C GLN A 376 15.03 13.92 -5.76
N ARG A 377 15.31 13.46 -4.52
CA ARG A 377 15.96 12.19 -4.23
C ARG A 377 15.55 11.55 -2.90
N GLN A 378 14.45 11.98 -2.31
CA GLN A 378 14.03 11.49 -1.01
C GLN A 378 12.83 10.58 -1.15
N MET A 379 12.90 9.38 -0.58
CA MET A 379 11.73 8.55 -0.37
C MET A 379 11.09 8.95 0.95
N ILE A 380 9.82 9.34 0.90
CA ILE A 380 9.01 9.54 2.09
C ILE A 380 8.16 8.29 2.27
N THR A 381 8.19 7.70 3.46
CA THR A 381 7.34 6.57 3.84
C THR A 381 6.28 7.00 4.84
N PHE A 382 5.07 6.45 4.70
CA PHE A 382 3.91 6.75 5.53
C PHE A 382 3.39 5.48 6.20
N GLY A 383 3.32 5.50 7.51
CA GLY A 383 2.72 4.43 8.29
C GLY A 383 3.45 3.10 8.21
N GLY A 384 2.68 2.03 8.20
CA GLY A 384 3.16 0.66 8.30
C GLY A 384 3.24 0.17 9.73
N VAL A 385 3.36 -1.13 9.89
CA VAL A 385 3.43 -1.80 11.20
C VAL A 385 4.53 -2.85 11.20
N ASN A 386 5.12 -3.09 12.36
CA ASN A 386 5.94 -4.28 12.58
C ASN A 386 5.03 -5.48 12.91
N ARG A 387 4.51 -6.13 11.87
CA ARG A 387 3.52 -7.20 11.98
C ARG A 387 4.00 -8.39 12.84
N MET A 388 5.30 -8.67 12.83
CA MET A 388 5.89 -9.81 13.53
C MET A 388 6.42 -9.44 14.92
N ALA A 389 6.31 -8.19 15.33
CA ALA A 389 6.48 -7.83 16.73
C ALA A 389 5.57 -8.69 17.62
N ASN A 390 6.03 -8.99 18.82
CA ASN A 390 5.27 -9.78 19.81
C ASN A 390 4.80 -11.16 19.31
N ASN A 391 5.64 -11.87 18.55
CA ASN A 391 5.39 -13.22 18.06
C ASN A 391 4.15 -13.37 17.15
N ALA A 392 3.89 -12.37 16.31
CA ALA A 392 2.78 -12.39 15.36
C ALA A 392 1.38 -12.48 16.00
N ASN A 393 1.23 -12.02 17.23
CA ASN A 393 -0.09 -11.87 17.83
C ASN A 393 -0.79 -10.68 17.16
N SER A 394 -1.73 -10.97 16.28
CA SER A 394 -2.34 -10.07 15.28
C SER A 394 -3.04 -8.82 15.84
N THR A 395 -3.11 -8.67 17.14
CA THR A 395 -3.72 -7.49 17.79
C THR A 395 -2.72 -6.64 18.55
N LEU A 396 -1.53 -7.15 18.83
CA LEU A 396 -0.54 -6.45 19.68
C LEU A 396 0.37 -5.51 18.88
N PHE A 397 0.52 -5.70 17.56
CA PHE A 397 1.36 -4.83 16.75
C PHE A 397 0.85 -3.36 16.69
N PHE A 398 -0.44 -3.13 16.90
CA PHE A 398 -1.01 -1.78 17.03
C PHE A 398 -0.69 -1.10 18.37
N ASN A 399 -0.11 -1.81 19.33
CA ASN A 399 0.24 -1.28 20.64
C ASN A 399 1.71 -0.84 20.73
N GLU A 400 2.50 -1.06 19.70
CA GLU A 400 3.88 -0.64 19.66
C GLU A 400 4.00 0.83 19.28
N GLU A 401 5.04 1.48 19.79
CA GLU A 401 5.39 2.83 19.36
C GLU A 401 5.94 2.78 17.94
N ASP A 402 5.45 3.66 17.06
CA ASP A 402 6.04 3.81 15.73
C ASP A 402 7.47 4.36 15.87
N SER A 403 8.42 3.69 15.25
CA SER A 403 9.81 4.15 15.19
C SER A 403 9.96 5.45 14.39
N PHE A 404 8.99 5.80 13.55
CA PHE A 404 8.93 7.09 12.86
C PHE A 404 7.92 8.01 13.53
N ARG A 405 8.35 9.20 13.93
CA ARG A 405 7.47 10.21 14.50
C ARG A 405 6.36 10.56 13.52
N GLN A 406 5.15 10.69 14.01
CA GLN A 406 3.93 10.91 13.22
C GLN A 406 3.73 9.89 12.08
N GLY A 407 4.40 8.74 12.14
CA GLY A 407 4.35 7.71 11.11
C GLY A 407 5.06 8.09 9.80
N VAL A 408 5.93 9.10 9.81
CA VAL A 408 6.60 9.61 8.60
C VAL A 408 8.10 9.40 8.69
N GLY A 409 8.68 8.71 7.70
CA GLY A 409 10.12 8.52 7.58
C GLY A 409 10.65 9.13 6.28
N VAL A 410 11.89 9.61 6.30
CA VAL A 410 12.59 10.17 5.14
C VAL A 410 13.88 9.40 4.88
N PHE A 411 14.02 8.85 3.67
CA PHE A 411 15.21 8.11 3.24
C PHE A 411 15.85 8.77 2.02
N ASP A 412 17.14 9.10 2.11
CA ASP A 412 17.89 9.65 0.98
C ASP A 412 18.34 8.53 0.05
N LEU A 413 17.80 8.52 -1.17
CA LEU A 413 18.01 7.47 -2.16
C LEU A 413 19.43 7.44 -2.74
N THR A 414 20.14 8.57 -2.75
CA THR A 414 21.54 8.64 -3.18
C THR A 414 22.50 8.21 -2.07
N ALA A 415 22.28 8.73 -0.86
CA ALA A 415 23.14 8.44 0.29
C ALA A 415 22.85 7.07 0.94
N LEU A 416 21.73 6.42 0.59
CA LEU A 416 21.24 5.18 1.17
C LEU A 416 21.13 5.24 2.70
N ALA A 417 20.55 6.30 3.22
CA ALA A 417 20.46 6.54 4.66
C ALA A 417 19.14 7.22 5.04
N TRP A 418 18.60 6.84 6.21
CA TRP A 418 17.53 7.57 6.85
C TRP A 418 17.99 8.98 7.27
N LYS A 419 17.11 9.96 7.15
CA LYS A 419 17.33 11.37 7.46
C LYS A 419 16.36 11.84 8.53
N ASP A 420 16.83 12.78 9.33
CA ASP A 420 16.01 13.42 10.36
C ASP A 420 15.10 14.53 9.81
N ALA A 421 15.29 14.93 8.55
CA ALA A 421 14.53 16.00 7.91
C ALA A 421 14.30 15.72 6.42
N TYR A 422 13.19 16.26 5.93
CA TYR A 422 12.91 16.44 4.51
C TYR A 422 13.41 17.78 4.03
N GLU A 423 14.08 17.82 2.87
CA GLU A 423 14.67 18.99 2.25
C GLU A 423 14.19 19.15 0.81
N PRO A 424 13.31 20.12 0.51
CA PRO A 424 12.79 20.33 -0.85
C PRO A 424 13.88 20.72 -1.84
N THR A 425 14.94 21.36 -1.35
CA THR A 425 16.09 21.83 -2.14
C THR A 425 17.29 20.87 -2.10
N ALA A 426 17.05 19.59 -1.72
CA ALA A 426 18.10 18.59 -1.79
C ALA A 426 18.72 18.52 -3.19
N ALA A 427 19.99 18.12 -3.29
CA ALA A 427 20.64 17.94 -4.58
C ALA A 427 19.83 16.96 -5.45
N ALA A 428 19.93 17.09 -6.76
CA ALA A 428 19.33 16.15 -7.69
C ALA A 428 19.79 14.71 -7.37
N TYR A 429 18.93 13.76 -7.70
CA TYR A 429 19.26 12.35 -7.55
C TYR A 429 20.50 12.02 -8.39
N ASP A 430 21.41 11.27 -7.76
CA ASP A 430 22.51 10.60 -8.41
C ASP A 430 22.51 9.15 -7.95
N SER A 431 22.82 8.21 -8.83
CA SER A 431 22.83 6.79 -8.48
C SER A 431 23.77 6.55 -7.29
N PRO A 432 23.38 5.72 -6.31
CA PRO A 432 24.26 5.36 -5.19
C PRO A 432 25.60 4.79 -5.65
N ASP A 433 26.64 4.97 -4.84
CA ASP A 433 27.98 4.51 -5.19
C ASP A 433 28.04 3.00 -5.46
N ILE A 434 27.25 2.21 -4.76
CA ILE A 434 27.16 0.76 -4.99
C ILE A 434 26.59 0.43 -6.39
N VAL A 435 25.67 1.24 -6.91
CA VAL A 435 25.12 1.09 -8.27
C VAL A 435 26.15 1.52 -9.30
N LYS A 436 26.79 2.68 -9.09
CA LYS A 436 27.87 3.18 -9.98
C LYS A 436 29.03 2.20 -10.07
N ALA A 437 29.47 1.64 -8.95
CA ALA A 437 30.56 0.66 -8.91
C ALA A 437 30.25 -0.53 -9.80
N TRP A 438 29.03 -1.07 -9.73
CA TRP A 438 28.63 -2.20 -10.55
C TRP A 438 28.70 -1.91 -12.06
N TYR A 439 28.25 -0.72 -12.50
CA TYR A 439 28.32 -0.34 -13.91
C TYR A 439 29.74 -0.01 -14.38
N ASN A 440 30.65 0.36 -13.48
CA ASN A 440 32.05 0.65 -13.81
C ASN A 440 32.93 -0.60 -13.86
N GLU A 441 32.53 -1.69 -13.21
CA GLU A 441 33.25 -2.96 -13.18
C GLU A 441 32.86 -3.92 -14.31
N GLY A 442 31.75 -3.66 -14.99
CA GLY A 442 31.21 -4.44 -16.14
C GLY A 442 31.53 -3.80 -17.46
#